data_c715a3bb0e956485ba3ffb4e66b14fe8
#
_entry.id   c715a3bb0e956485ba3ffb4e66b14fe8
#
_cell.length_a   1.000
_cell.length_b   1.000
_cell.length_c   1.000
_cell.angle_alpha   90.00
_cell.angle_beta   90.00
_cell.angle_gamma   90.00
#
_symmetry.space_group_name_H-M   'P 1'
#
loop_
_entity.id
_entity.type
_entity.pdbx_description
1 polymer ?
#
loop_
_entity_poly.entity_id
_entity_poly.type
_entity_poly.pdbx_seq_one_letter_code
_entity_poly.pdbx_strand_id
1 'polypeptide(L)'
;MLESLKKKTLLGNLWCIIVLGIVTAALGVVFGPGIVKMLAGPAYFEPLDDHEDILSLQGQYITMDVDTLIDYYAETVSSESGKRDEVSAREYIMPINTPDATIYIGLEVPASKIDDAEAIVDDTARMLDDEDGSYEWDGSYVTVRGTLKRMDDETKQLWENYFIDAGFSYDDIGLEDGCTFLPLVLTDDEIDGSDTFVLGFMGIVMLLVLALLIWFVVRSLTGGFQKQIRRYIAATADPEGTGARPFLRGHDAGRQGAHEPQLADVRPRPRFLGAGR
;
A
#
# COMPACT_ATOMS: atom_id res chain seq x y z
N MET A 1 25.19 31.80 30.11
CA MET A 1 24.97 31.81 28.67
C MET A 1 25.25 30.41 28.04
N LEU A 2 26.39 29.77 28.29
CA LEU A 2 26.76 28.45 27.74
C LEU A 2 25.82 27.33 28.15
N GLU A 3 25.34 27.28 29.38
CA GLU A 3 24.41 26.25 29.86
C GLU A 3 23.00 26.40 29.25
N SER A 4 22.55 27.62 29.00
CA SER A 4 21.26 27.85 28.34
C SER A 4 21.29 27.47 26.87
N LEU A 5 22.42 27.65 26.16
CA LEU A 5 22.62 27.19 24.79
C LEU A 5 22.67 25.67 24.70
N LYS A 6 23.36 25.02 25.65
CA LYS A 6 23.37 23.54 25.72
C LYS A 6 21.97 22.96 25.93
N LYS A 7 21.19 23.54 26.85
CA LYS A 7 19.79 23.10 27.10
C LYS A 7 18.90 23.29 25.88
N LYS A 8 18.98 24.45 25.18
CA LYS A 8 18.19 24.73 23.98
C LYS A 8 18.54 23.76 22.84
N THR A 9 19.84 23.47 22.64
CA THR A 9 20.28 22.51 21.59
C THR A 9 19.88 21.08 21.91
N LEU A 10 19.99 20.68 23.19
CA LEU A 10 19.51 19.35 23.63
C LEU A 10 18.00 19.21 23.44
N LEU A 11 17.23 20.23 23.82
CA LEU A 11 15.78 20.25 23.65
C LEU A 11 15.37 20.19 22.16
N GLY A 12 16.07 20.98 21.31
CA GLY A 12 15.84 20.95 19.86
C GLY A 12 16.12 19.58 19.22
N ASN A 13 17.22 18.93 19.62
CA ASN A 13 17.55 17.59 19.15
C ASN A 13 16.55 16.53 19.63
N LEU A 14 16.09 16.64 20.87
CA LEU A 14 15.07 15.75 21.42
C LEU A 14 13.75 15.89 20.63
N TRP A 15 13.36 17.12 20.32
CA TRP A 15 12.18 17.38 19.46
C TRP A 15 12.32 16.74 18.07
N CYS A 16 13.48 16.89 17.41
CA CYS A 16 13.72 16.26 16.12
C CYS A 16 13.61 14.73 16.19
N ILE A 17 14.17 14.11 17.24
CA ILE A 17 14.08 12.66 17.45
C ILE A 17 12.65 12.23 17.66
N ILE A 18 11.87 12.96 18.46
CA ILE A 18 10.46 12.66 18.72
C ILE A 18 9.65 12.78 17.42
N VAL A 19 9.79 13.88 16.69
CA VAL A 19 9.06 14.10 15.43
C VAL A 19 9.41 13.02 14.39
N LEU A 20 10.71 12.77 14.18
CA LEU A 20 11.15 11.71 13.25
C LEU A 20 10.65 10.33 13.69
N GLY A 21 10.63 10.03 14.99
CA GLY A 21 10.08 8.79 15.54
C GLY A 21 8.59 8.64 15.24
N ILE A 22 7.81 9.69 15.45
CA ILE A 22 6.36 9.70 15.14
C ILE A 22 6.13 9.51 13.64
N VAL A 23 6.88 10.23 12.80
CA VAL A 23 6.77 10.10 11.33
C VAL A 23 7.11 8.68 10.88
N THR A 24 8.21 8.11 11.41
CA THR A 24 8.61 6.73 11.09
C THR A 24 7.54 5.73 11.50
N ALA A 25 6.97 5.88 12.70
CA ALA A 25 5.90 5.01 13.18
C ALA A 25 4.63 5.14 12.31
N ALA A 26 4.23 6.37 11.98
CA ALA A 26 3.06 6.61 11.12
C ALA A 26 3.24 5.99 9.72
N LEU A 27 4.40 6.20 9.10
CA LEU A 27 4.72 5.57 7.80
C LEU A 27 4.74 4.04 7.90
N GLY A 28 5.29 3.49 8.99
CA GLY A 28 5.30 2.05 9.23
C GLY A 28 3.90 1.44 9.40
N VAL A 29 2.99 2.14 10.07
CA VAL A 29 1.59 1.68 10.24
C VAL A 29 0.83 1.74 8.92
N VAL A 30 0.99 2.83 8.16
CA VAL A 30 0.23 3.04 6.90
C VAL A 30 0.75 2.17 5.76
N PHE A 31 2.07 2.14 5.55
CA PHE A 31 2.66 1.47 4.37
C PHE A 31 3.32 0.13 4.69
N GLY A 32 3.61 -0.14 5.96
CA GLY A 32 4.30 -1.37 6.39
C GLY A 32 3.62 -2.65 5.90
N PRO A 33 2.31 -2.84 6.11
CA PRO A 33 1.61 -4.04 5.65
C PRO A 33 1.69 -4.24 4.14
N GLY A 34 1.49 -3.18 3.34
CA GLY A 34 1.63 -3.23 1.89
C GLY A 34 3.04 -3.58 1.42
N ILE A 35 4.07 -2.98 2.06
CA ILE A 35 5.48 -3.29 1.76
C ILE A 35 5.80 -4.76 2.08
N VAL A 36 5.29 -5.28 3.20
CA VAL A 36 5.51 -6.69 3.58
C VAL A 36 4.84 -7.63 2.57
N LYS A 37 3.58 -7.36 2.18
CA LYS A 37 2.88 -8.13 1.14
C LYS A 37 3.63 -8.10 -0.19
N MET A 38 4.10 -6.92 -0.62
CA MET A 38 4.87 -6.75 -1.85
C MET A 38 6.17 -7.56 -1.85
N LEU A 39 6.88 -7.58 -0.72
CA LEU A 39 8.18 -8.28 -0.60
C LEU A 39 8.02 -9.79 -0.43
N ALA A 40 7.01 -10.24 0.30
CA ALA A 40 6.73 -11.65 0.53
C ALA A 40 6.08 -12.30 -0.70
N GLY A 41 5.31 -11.52 -1.48
CA GLY A 41 4.44 -12.04 -2.52
C GLY A 41 3.23 -12.80 -1.95
N PRO A 42 2.27 -13.19 -2.80
CA PRO A 42 1.15 -14.02 -2.39
C PRO A 42 1.61 -15.47 -2.18
N ALA A 43 1.09 -16.11 -1.15
CA ALA A 43 1.18 -17.55 -1.00
C ALA A 43 0.18 -18.22 -1.97
N TYR A 44 0.59 -19.28 -2.66
CA TYR A 44 -0.35 -20.03 -3.48
C TYR A 44 -1.32 -20.79 -2.58
N PHE A 45 -2.62 -20.70 -2.92
CA PHE A 45 -3.65 -21.43 -2.22
C PHE A 45 -3.55 -22.90 -2.59
N GLU A 46 -3.15 -23.73 -1.65
CA GLU A 46 -3.11 -25.19 -1.81
C GLU A 46 -4.47 -25.81 -1.44
N PRO A 47 -4.82 -26.96 -2.00
CA PRO A 47 -6.02 -27.69 -1.58
C PRO A 47 -6.01 -27.90 -0.07
N LEU A 48 -7.11 -27.56 0.57
CA LEU A 48 -7.27 -27.61 2.02
C LEU A 48 -7.85 -28.96 2.44
N ASP A 49 -7.40 -29.47 3.56
CA ASP A 49 -7.88 -30.75 4.08
C ASP A 49 -9.17 -30.56 4.90
N ASP A 50 -9.31 -29.45 5.60
CA ASP A 50 -10.46 -29.20 6.46
C ASP A 50 -10.78 -27.69 6.66
N HIS A 51 -11.82 -27.44 7.47
CA HIS A 51 -12.30 -26.13 7.85
C HIS A 51 -11.25 -25.30 8.63
N GLU A 52 -10.44 -25.94 9.49
CA GLU A 52 -9.43 -25.22 10.30
C GLU A 52 -8.34 -24.65 9.39
N ASP A 53 -8.01 -25.33 8.29
CA ASP A 53 -7.06 -24.86 7.29
C ASP A 53 -7.52 -23.55 6.65
N ILE A 54 -8.81 -23.42 6.30
CA ILE A 54 -9.37 -22.18 5.75
C ILE A 54 -9.24 -21.04 6.77
N LEU A 55 -9.57 -21.30 8.03
CA LEU A 55 -9.45 -20.31 9.09
C LEU A 55 -8.00 -19.88 9.33
N SER A 56 -7.05 -20.80 9.15
CA SER A 56 -5.61 -20.51 9.27
C SER A 56 -5.08 -19.52 8.24
N LEU A 57 -5.75 -19.41 7.08
CA LEU A 57 -5.41 -18.46 6.01
C LEU A 57 -5.89 -17.03 6.29
N GLN A 58 -6.66 -16.82 7.34
CA GLN A 58 -7.17 -15.50 7.68
C GLN A 58 -6.05 -14.49 7.91
N GLY A 59 -6.11 -13.37 7.20
CA GLY A 59 -5.09 -12.31 7.20
C GLY A 59 -3.89 -12.58 6.30
N GLN A 60 -3.81 -13.73 5.66
CA GLN A 60 -2.75 -14.05 4.70
C GLN A 60 -3.07 -13.45 3.33
N TYR A 61 -2.02 -13.01 2.62
CA TYR A 61 -2.09 -12.60 1.22
C TYR A 61 -1.85 -13.84 0.35
N ILE A 62 -2.88 -14.26 -0.38
CA ILE A 62 -2.91 -15.52 -1.14
C ILE A 62 -3.20 -15.26 -2.61
N THR A 63 -2.84 -16.20 -3.47
CA THR A 63 -3.24 -16.26 -4.87
C THR A 63 -3.91 -17.61 -5.14
N MET A 64 -5.00 -17.58 -5.89
CA MET A 64 -5.70 -18.77 -6.34
C MET A 64 -6.34 -18.54 -7.70
N ASP A 65 -6.55 -19.63 -8.41
CA ASP A 65 -7.33 -19.66 -9.63
C ASP A 65 -8.76 -20.09 -9.27
N VAL A 66 -9.72 -19.23 -9.56
CA VAL A 66 -11.15 -19.44 -9.26
C VAL A 66 -11.84 -19.86 -10.55
N ASP A 67 -12.35 -21.06 -10.58
CA ASP A 67 -13.03 -21.68 -11.73
C ASP A 67 -14.53 -21.92 -11.47
N THR A 68 -15.00 -21.67 -10.26
CA THR A 68 -16.38 -21.92 -9.84
C THR A 68 -16.88 -20.77 -8.98
N LEU A 69 -17.97 -20.12 -9.40
CA LEU A 69 -18.72 -19.10 -8.67
C LEU A 69 -20.22 -19.38 -8.80
N ILE A 70 -20.99 -19.17 -7.74
CA ILE A 70 -22.42 -19.50 -7.74
C ILE A 70 -23.27 -18.31 -8.15
N ASP A 71 -23.19 -17.23 -7.41
CA ASP A 71 -23.97 -15.99 -7.59
C ASP A 71 -23.32 -14.88 -6.79
N TYR A 72 -23.74 -13.63 -6.97
CA TYR A 72 -23.31 -12.56 -6.10
C TYR A 72 -24.37 -12.26 -5.01
N TYR A 73 -23.91 -11.96 -3.81
CA TYR A 73 -24.79 -11.64 -2.65
C TYR A 73 -24.72 -10.17 -2.24
N ALA A 74 -23.69 -9.43 -2.69
CA ALA A 74 -23.51 -8.01 -2.39
C ALA A 74 -22.90 -7.25 -3.58
N GLU A 75 -23.23 -5.96 -3.66
CA GLU A 75 -22.71 -5.04 -4.67
C GLU A 75 -22.31 -3.73 -4.02
N THR A 76 -21.09 -3.31 -4.23
CA THR A 76 -20.60 -2.01 -3.77
C THR A 76 -20.75 -0.98 -4.87
N VAL A 77 -21.49 0.09 -4.59
CA VAL A 77 -21.76 1.18 -5.52
C VAL A 77 -21.04 2.43 -5.06
N SER A 78 -20.18 2.99 -5.91
CA SER A 78 -19.55 4.28 -5.66
C SER A 78 -20.45 5.40 -6.16
N SER A 79 -20.87 6.29 -5.25
CA SER A 79 -21.65 7.48 -5.58
C SER A 79 -20.81 8.73 -5.41
N GLU A 80 -20.29 9.28 -6.52
CA GLU A 80 -19.65 10.59 -6.54
C GLU A 80 -20.70 11.67 -6.86
N SER A 81 -20.72 12.76 -6.07
CA SER A 81 -21.65 13.88 -6.27
C SER A 81 -21.63 14.40 -7.70
N GLY A 82 -22.72 14.18 -8.45
CA GLY A 82 -22.90 14.62 -9.83
C GLY A 82 -22.52 13.63 -10.93
N LYS A 83 -22.09 12.41 -10.57
CA LYS A 83 -21.93 11.30 -11.50
C LYS A 83 -23.02 10.24 -11.29
N ARG A 84 -23.16 9.36 -12.27
CA ARG A 84 -24.04 8.19 -12.17
C ARG A 84 -23.41 7.21 -11.17
N ASP A 85 -24.23 6.59 -10.37
CA ASP A 85 -23.77 5.52 -9.49
C ASP A 85 -23.14 4.40 -10.34
N GLU A 86 -21.90 4.07 -10.07
CA GLU A 86 -21.14 3.04 -10.79
C GLU A 86 -20.80 1.91 -9.80
N VAL A 87 -21.01 0.68 -10.24
CA VAL A 87 -20.60 -0.51 -9.47
C VAL A 87 -19.08 -0.51 -9.39
N SER A 88 -18.54 -0.54 -8.19
CA SER A 88 -17.11 -0.58 -7.94
C SER A 88 -16.58 -1.98 -7.63
N ALA A 89 -17.40 -2.83 -7.03
CA ALA A 89 -17.09 -4.23 -6.77
C ALA A 89 -18.38 -5.04 -6.60
N ARG A 90 -18.29 -6.37 -6.81
CA ARG A 90 -19.31 -7.36 -6.43
C ARG A 90 -18.69 -8.44 -5.58
N GLU A 91 -19.49 -8.97 -4.66
CA GLU A 91 -19.09 -10.07 -3.80
C GLU A 91 -19.85 -11.34 -4.19
N TYR A 92 -19.11 -12.32 -4.69
CA TYR A 92 -19.61 -13.61 -5.17
C TYR A 92 -19.47 -14.70 -4.12
N ILE A 93 -20.27 -15.74 -4.24
CA ILE A 93 -20.19 -16.95 -3.43
C ILE A 93 -19.22 -17.91 -4.11
N MET A 94 -18.13 -18.24 -3.43
CA MET A 94 -17.10 -19.14 -3.92
C MET A 94 -17.10 -20.44 -3.11
N PRO A 95 -17.36 -21.59 -3.75
CA PRO A 95 -17.24 -22.90 -3.11
C PRO A 95 -15.76 -23.30 -3.01
N ILE A 96 -15.38 -23.86 -1.86
CA ILE A 96 -14.09 -24.48 -1.61
C ILE A 96 -14.35 -25.94 -1.29
N ASN A 97 -13.89 -26.84 -2.15
CA ASN A 97 -14.05 -28.25 -1.94
C ASN A 97 -12.95 -28.79 -1.03
N THR A 98 -13.34 -29.34 0.11
CA THR A 98 -12.48 -30.14 0.98
C THR A 98 -12.83 -31.63 0.80
N PRO A 99 -12.00 -32.57 1.28
CA PRO A 99 -12.31 -33.99 1.20
C PRO A 99 -13.63 -34.38 1.86
N ASP A 100 -14.04 -33.67 2.91
CA ASP A 100 -15.19 -34.02 3.73
C ASP A 100 -16.47 -33.21 3.40
N ALA A 101 -16.31 -31.99 2.87
CA ALA A 101 -17.43 -31.08 2.60
C ALA A 101 -17.07 -29.98 1.59
N THR A 102 -18.09 -29.34 1.03
CA THR A 102 -17.93 -28.05 0.33
C THR A 102 -18.20 -26.91 1.31
N ILE A 103 -17.26 -26.02 1.44
CA ILE A 103 -17.33 -24.83 2.29
C ILE A 103 -17.45 -23.59 1.39
N TYR A 104 -18.27 -22.63 1.79
CA TYR A 104 -18.53 -21.45 1.00
C TYR A 104 -17.95 -20.21 1.70
N ILE A 105 -17.27 -19.37 0.92
CA ILE A 105 -16.76 -18.05 1.35
C ILE A 105 -17.14 -17.00 0.31
N GLY A 106 -17.02 -15.73 0.67
CA GLY A 106 -17.16 -14.60 -0.26
C GLY A 106 -15.89 -14.36 -1.07
N LEU A 107 -16.07 -13.88 -2.31
CA LEU A 107 -15.02 -13.36 -3.16
C LEU A 107 -15.41 -11.94 -3.61
N GLU A 108 -14.66 -10.93 -3.21
CA GLU A 108 -14.81 -9.57 -3.72
C GLU A 108 -14.08 -9.42 -5.05
N VAL A 109 -14.83 -9.07 -6.09
CA VAL A 109 -14.33 -8.88 -7.46
C VAL A 109 -14.49 -7.40 -7.85
N PRO A 110 -13.40 -6.70 -8.21
CA PRO A 110 -13.45 -5.31 -8.63
C PRO A 110 -14.17 -5.16 -10.00
N ALA A 111 -14.69 -3.96 -10.25
CA ALA A 111 -15.44 -3.64 -11.47
C ALA A 111 -14.75 -4.10 -12.77
N SER A 112 -13.42 -4.06 -12.82
CA SER A 112 -12.65 -4.45 -14.01
C SER A 112 -12.67 -5.94 -14.34
N LYS A 113 -13.08 -6.80 -13.38
CA LYS A 113 -13.11 -8.28 -13.51
C LYS A 113 -14.53 -8.85 -13.40
N ILE A 114 -15.55 -7.99 -13.25
CA ILE A 114 -16.96 -8.46 -13.09
C ILE A 114 -17.40 -9.30 -14.29
N ASP A 115 -17.11 -8.88 -15.51
CA ASP A 115 -17.52 -9.62 -16.72
C ASP A 115 -16.90 -11.01 -16.76
N ASP A 116 -15.66 -11.16 -16.33
CA ASP A 116 -14.99 -12.47 -16.24
C ASP A 116 -15.60 -13.33 -15.14
N ALA A 117 -15.96 -12.74 -13.99
CA ALA A 117 -16.63 -13.46 -12.91
C ALA A 117 -18.05 -13.91 -13.29
N GLU A 118 -18.82 -13.07 -13.98
CA GLU A 118 -20.15 -13.42 -14.50
C GLU A 118 -20.07 -14.59 -15.50
N ALA A 119 -19.04 -14.61 -16.35
CA ALA A 119 -18.82 -15.75 -17.25
C ALA A 119 -18.62 -17.06 -16.48
N ILE A 120 -17.90 -17.04 -15.36
CA ILE A 120 -17.72 -18.21 -14.49
C ILE A 120 -19.05 -18.60 -13.82
N VAL A 121 -19.85 -17.64 -13.35
CA VAL A 121 -21.18 -17.89 -12.78
C VAL A 121 -22.07 -18.60 -13.81
N ASP A 122 -22.13 -18.07 -15.04
CA ASP A 122 -22.90 -18.66 -16.14
C ASP A 122 -22.42 -20.08 -16.47
N ASP A 123 -21.12 -20.32 -16.44
CA ASP A 123 -20.51 -21.61 -16.72
C ASP A 123 -20.82 -22.61 -15.60
N THR A 124 -20.70 -22.19 -14.35
CA THR A 124 -21.10 -22.98 -13.16
C THR A 124 -22.57 -23.33 -13.20
N ALA A 125 -23.45 -22.40 -13.56
CA ALA A 125 -24.88 -22.66 -13.68
C ALA A 125 -25.16 -23.74 -14.74
N ARG A 126 -24.52 -23.67 -15.92
CA ARG A 126 -24.65 -24.68 -16.96
C ARG A 126 -24.17 -26.06 -16.51
N MET A 127 -23.05 -26.10 -15.75
CA MET A 127 -22.54 -27.36 -15.19
C MET A 127 -23.52 -27.96 -14.18
N LEU A 128 -24.17 -27.13 -13.35
CA LEU A 128 -25.16 -27.61 -12.38
C LEU A 128 -26.48 -28.06 -13.03
N ASP A 129 -26.86 -27.45 -14.14
CA ASP A 129 -28.08 -27.78 -14.89
C ASP A 129 -27.91 -29.02 -15.80
N ASP A 130 -26.69 -29.50 -15.99
CA ASP A 130 -26.41 -30.66 -16.84
C ASP A 130 -26.70 -31.99 -16.14
N GLU A 131 -27.94 -32.43 -16.20
CA GLU A 131 -28.37 -33.73 -15.65
C GLU A 131 -27.71 -34.95 -16.32
N ASP A 132 -27.25 -34.80 -17.57
CA ASP A 132 -26.71 -35.89 -18.38
C ASP A 132 -25.19 -36.06 -18.24
N GLY A 133 -24.49 -35.13 -17.59
CA GLY A 133 -23.03 -35.13 -17.44
C GLY A 133 -22.28 -34.96 -18.76
N SER A 134 -22.93 -34.30 -19.73
CA SER A 134 -22.37 -34.04 -21.07
C SER A 134 -21.61 -32.73 -21.17
N TYR A 135 -21.75 -31.90 -20.13
CA TYR A 135 -21.11 -30.59 -20.07
C TYR A 135 -19.58 -30.74 -20.03
N GLU A 136 -18.91 -30.12 -20.96
CA GLU A 136 -17.46 -30.02 -20.98
C GLU A 136 -17.08 -28.59 -20.49
N TRP A 137 -16.44 -28.53 -19.35
CA TRP A 137 -15.90 -27.26 -18.83
C TRP A 137 -14.88 -26.68 -19.83
N ASP A 138 -15.02 -25.42 -20.17
CA ASP A 138 -14.19 -24.76 -21.19
C ASP A 138 -12.80 -24.36 -20.68
N GLY A 139 -12.53 -24.48 -19.36
CA GLY A 139 -11.26 -24.13 -18.72
C GLY A 139 -11.16 -22.68 -18.31
N SER A 140 -12.28 -21.96 -18.31
CA SER A 140 -12.28 -20.55 -17.87
C SER A 140 -12.00 -20.45 -16.37
N TYR A 141 -11.12 -19.54 -16.00
CA TYR A 141 -10.84 -19.20 -14.59
C TYR A 141 -10.39 -17.75 -14.47
N VAL A 142 -10.55 -17.20 -13.26
CA VAL A 142 -10.01 -15.89 -12.90
C VAL A 142 -8.96 -16.08 -11.82
N THR A 143 -7.74 -15.61 -12.07
CA THR A 143 -6.72 -15.56 -11.02
C THR A 143 -6.99 -14.39 -10.09
N VAL A 144 -7.20 -14.69 -8.81
CA VAL A 144 -7.42 -13.72 -7.74
C VAL A 144 -6.17 -13.67 -6.86
N ARG A 145 -5.78 -12.45 -6.47
CA ARG A 145 -4.70 -12.20 -5.52
C ARG A 145 -5.21 -11.28 -4.44
N GLY A 146 -5.36 -11.81 -3.25
CA GLY A 146 -6.05 -11.08 -2.22
C GLY A 146 -5.76 -11.52 -0.81
N THR A 147 -6.43 -10.87 0.12
CA THR A 147 -6.32 -11.21 1.55
C THR A 147 -7.64 -11.78 2.03
N LEU A 148 -7.59 -12.96 2.64
CA LEU A 148 -8.75 -13.54 3.29
C LEU A 148 -9.05 -12.79 4.59
N LYS A 149 -10.23 -12.19 4.68
CA LYS A 149 -10.65 -11.35 5.82
C LYS A 149 -12.00 -11.83 6.35
N ARG A 150 -12.31 -11.44 7.59
CA ARG A 150 -13.69 -11.52 8.07
C ARG A 150 -14.51 -10.45 7.37
N MET A 151 -15.74 -10.79 7.00
CA MET A 151 -16.72 -9.82 6.55
C MET A 151 -16.96 -8.78 7.64
N ASP A 152 -17.19 -7.53 7.26
CA ASP A 152 -17.71 -6.53 8.17
C ASP A 152 -19.19 -6.82 8.52
N ASP A 153 -19.76 -6.06 9.44
CA ASP A 153 -21.11 -6.33 9.95
C ASP A 153 -22.19 -6.17 8.86
N GLU A 154 -22.00 -5.26 7.90
CA GLU A 154 -22.95 -5.01 6.82
C GLU A 154 -22.89 -6.13 5.78
N THR A 155 -21.72 -6.46 5.30
CA THR A 155 -21.48 -7.57 4.35
C THR A 155 -21.91 -8.90 4.95
N LYS A 156 -21.57 -9.14 6.23
CA LYS A 156 -22.00 -10.36 6.94
C LYS A 156 -23.52 -10.48 6.99
N GLN A 157 -24.24 -9.38 7.22
CA GLN A 157 -25.70 -9.41 7.24
C GLN A 157 -26.28 -9.74 5.86
N LEU A 158 -25.70 -9.24 4.77
CA LEU A 158 -26.11 -9.59 3.41
C LEU A 158 -25.84 -11.07 3.13
N TRP A 159 -24.67 -11.59 3.53
CA TRP A 159 -24.31 -12.99 3.46
C TRP A 159 -25.31 -13.89 4.20
N GLU A 160 -25.62 -13.60 5.47
CA GLU A 160 -26.58 -14.33 6.29
C GLU A 160 -27.97 -14.32 5.64
N ASN A 161 -28.45 -13.14 5.21
CA ASN A 161 -29.76 -13.02 4.58
C ASN A 161 -29.87 -13.84 3.31
N TYR A 162 -28.83 -13.84 2.45
CA TYR A 162 -28.82 -14.61 1.22
C TYR A 162 -29.08 -16.11 1.49
N PHE A 163 -28.36 -16.70 2.43
CA PHE A 163 -28.50 -18.13 2.72
C PHE A 163 -29.76 -18.46 3.51
N ILE A 164 -30.22 -17.60 4.39
CA ILE A 164 -31.48 -17.78 5.09
C ILE A 164 -32.66 -17.71 4.10
N ASP A 165 -32.64 -16.78 3.16
CA ASP A 165 -33.66 -16.67 2.11
C ASP A 165 -33.63 -17.90 1.15
N ALA A 166 -32.45 -18.49 0.95
CA ALA A 166 -32.29 -19.75 0.24
C ALA A 166 -32.74 -21.00 1.04
N GLY A 167 -33.11 -20.85 2.32
CA GLY A 167 -33.67 -21.91 3.17
C GLY A 167 -32.68 -22.65 4.07
N PHE A 168 -31.45 -22.14 4.19
CA PHE A 168 -30.44 -22.70 5.11
C PHE A 168 -30.67 -22.22 6.56
N SER A 169 -30.05 -22.92 7.53
CA SER A 169 -30.17 -22.58 8.94
C SER A 169 -29.07 -21.59 9.36
N TYR A 170 -29.37 -20.76 10.38
CA TYR A 170 -28.35 -19.96 11.05
C TYR A 170 -27.21 -20.80 11.66
N ASP A 171 -27.49 -22.06 12.02
CA ASP A 171 -26.49 -22.97 12.57
C ASP A 171 -25.46 -23.40 11.52
N ASP A 172 -25.76 -23.24 10.23
CA ASP A 172 -24.86 -23.56 9.12
C ASP A 172 -23.91 -22.38 8.78
N ILE A 173 -24.16 -21.20 9.38
CA ILE A 173 -23.45 -19.94 9.07
C ILE A 173 -22.60 -19.51 10.27
N GLY A 174 -21.29 -19.54 10.14
CA GLY A 174 -20.38 -19.16 11.23
C GLY A 174 -18.94 -19.50 10.96
N LEU A 175 -18.11 -19.34 12.00
CA LEU A 175 -16.69 -19.73 11.98
C LEU A 175 -16.41 -20.95 12.85
N GLU A 176 -17.47 -21.57 13.37
CA GLU A 176 -17.38 -22.73 14.24
C GLU A 176 -17.23 -24.00 13.40
N ASP A 177 -16.66 -25.03 14.00
CA ASP A 177 -16.51 -26.31 13.34
C ASP A 177 -17.89 -26.90 12.94
N GLY A 178 -17.98 -27.35 11.69
CA GLY A 178 -19.20 -27.87 11.08
C GLY A 178 -20.05 -26.81 10.37
N CYS A 179 -19.74 -25.52 10.43
CA CYS A 179 -20.40 -24.52 9.59
C CYS A 179 -19.97 -24.67 8.13
N THR A 180 -20.96 -24.54 7.24
CA THR A 180 -20.78 -24.64 5.78
C THR A 180 -20.51 -23.27 5.14
N PHE A 181 -21.17 -22.23 5.67
CA PHE A 181 -21.11 -20.87 5.13
C PHE A 181 -20.30 -19.97 6.05
N LEU A 182 -19.03 -19.77 5.68
CA LEU A 182 -18.09 -18.99 6.48
C LEU A 182 -18.23 -17.50 6.15
N PRO A 183 -18.45 -16.62 7.13
CA PRO A 183 -18.46 -15.17 6.91
C PRO A 183 -17.04 -14.62 6.72
N LEU A 184 -16.34 -15.17 5.75
CA LEU A 184 -15.02 -14.77 5.28
C LEU A 184 -15.13 -14.27 3.85
N VAL A 185 -14.37 -13.27 3.50
CA VAL A 185 -14.27 -12.75 2.14
C VAL A 185 -12.81 -12.68 1.69
N LEU A 186 -12.53 -13.21 0.53
CA LEU A 186 -11.27 -12.99 -0.17
C LEU A 186 -11.39 -11.69 -0.97
N THR A 187 -10.70 -10.66 -0.54
CA THR A 187 -10.69 -9.38 -1.26
C THR A 187 -9.66 -9.40 -2.35
N ASP A 188 -10.04 -9.04 -3.59
CA ASP A 188 -9.06 -8.88 -4.68
C ASP A 188 -8.30 -7.56 -4.48
N ASP A 189 -7.29 -7.59 -3.60
CA ASP A 189 -6.35 -6.50 -3.34
C ASP A 189 -5.01 -6.76 -4.05
N GLU A 190 -5.07 -7.03 -5.35
CA GLU A 190 -3.90 -7.23 -6.18
C GLU A 190 -3.02 -5.98 -6.16
N ILE A 191 -1.74 -6.17 -5.80
CA ILE A 191 -0.73 -5.10 -5.87
C ILE A 191 -0.30 -4.97 -7.33
N ASP A 192 -0.87 -4.01 -8.04
CA ASP A 192 -0.52 -3.73 -9.43
C ASP A 192 0.86 -3.07 -9.59
N GLY A 193 1.25 -2.79 -10.84
CA GLY A 193 2.53 -2.14 -11.13
C GLY A 193 2.64 -0.71 -10.57
N SER A 194 1.50 0.01 -10.44
CA SER A 194 1.46 1.36 -9.87
C SER A 194 1.62 1.32 -8.37
N ASP A 195 0.96 0.38 -7.71
CA ASP A 195 1.07 0.15 -6.28
C ASP A 195 2.48 -0.32 -5.90
N THR A 196 3.05 -1.23 -6.67
CA THR A 196 4.44 -1.68 -6.51
C THR A 196 5.42 -0.49 -6.56
N PHE A 197 5.23 0.43 -7.50
CA PHE A 197 6.07 1.63 -7.59
C PHE A 197 5.89 2.55 -6.37
N VAL A 198 4.64 2.82 -5.97
CA VAL A 198 4.32 3.68 -4.81
C VAL A 198 4.86 3.05 -3.53
N LEU A 199 4.59 1.77 -3.28
CA LEU A 199 5.07 1.05 -2.10
C LEU A 199 6.60 0.97 -2.06
N GLY A 200 7.25 0.71 -3.20
CA GLY A 200 8.70 0.71 -3.31
C GLY A 200 9.31 2.07 -3.01
N PHE A 201 8.74 3.14 -3.57
CA PHE A 201 9.16 4.52 -3.28
C PHE A 201 8.98 4.87 -1.80
N MET A 202 7.81 4.56 -1.21
CA MET A 202 7.54 4.80 0.20
C MET A 202 8.45 3.97 1.11
N GLY A 203 8.82 2.76 0.72
CA GLY A 203 9.83 1.94 1.41
C GLY A 203 11.19 2.63 1.46
N ILE A 204 11.65 3.21 0.34
CA ILE A 204 12.90 3.98 0.28
C ILE A 204 12.82 5.22 1.18
N VAL A 205 11.70 5.96 1.13
CA VAL A 205 11.48 7.14 1.99
C VAL A 205 11.53 6.74 3.47
N MET A 206 10.87 5.65 3.84
CA MET A 206 10.87 5.14 5.22
C MET A 206 12.28 4.76 5.68
N LEU A 207 13.09 4.11 4.84
CA LEU A 207 14.49 3.78 5.15
C LEU A 207 15.34 5.04 5.33
N LEU A 208 15.15 6.08 4.50
CA LEU A 208 15.85 7.35 4.64
C LEU A 208 15.49 8.07 5.94
N VAL A 209 14.21 8.12 6.30
CA VAL A 209 13.75 8.72 7.56
C VAL A 209 14.31 7.94 8.76
N LEU A 210 14.30 6.62 8.71
CA LEU A 210 14.89 5.75 9.74
C LEU A 210 16.40 5.98 9.86
N ALA A 211 17.11 6.06 8.76
CA ALA A 211 18.55 6.36 8.76
C ALA A 211 18.85 7.73 9.37
N LEU A 212 18.05 8.75 9.06
CA LEU A 212 18.13 10.07 9.67
C LEU A 212 17.86 10.01 11.18
N LEU A 213 16.83 9.28 11.61
CA LEU A 213 16.52 9.07 13.02
C LEU A 213 17.72 8.45 13.75
N ILE A 214 18.24 7.35 13.24
CA ILE A 214 19.41 6.67 13.81
C ILE A 214 20.61 7.64 13.87
N TRP A 215 20.87 8.38 12.78
CA TRP A 215 21.96 9.35 12.74
C TRP A 215 21.80 10.44 13.83
N PHE A 216 20.58 10.97 14.02
CA PHE A 216 20.30 11.96 15.07
C PHE A 216 20.50 11.37 16.47
N VAL A 217 20.02 10.15 16.70
CA VAL A 217 20.19 9.45 17.99
C VAL A 217 21.68 9.22 18.29
N VAL A 218 22.42 8.63 17.36
CA VAL A 218 23.86 8.37 17.50
C VAL A 218 24.63 9.68 17.75
N ARG A 219 24.34 10.71 16.96
CA ARG A 219 24.99 12.04 17.10
C ARG A 219 24.66 12.71 18.43
N SER A 220 23.47 12.51 18.96
CA SER A 220 23.06 13.00 20.27
C SER A 220 23.81 12.26 21.39
N LEU A 221 23.90 10.94 21.33
CA LEU A 221 24.60 10.12 22.32
C LEU A 221 26.11 10.34 22.32
N THR A 222 26.72 10.47 21.14
CA THR A 222 28.19 10.67 21.02
C THR A 222 28.66 12.09 21.32
N GLY A 223 27.75 13.01 21.71
CA GLY A 223 28.08 14.39 22.03
C GLY A 223 28.58 15.20 20.82
N GLY A 224 28.30 14.77 19.59
CA GLY A 224 28.71 15.42 18.36
C GLY A 224 28.28 16.90 18.28
N PHE A 225 27.09 17.21 18.78
CA PHE A 225 26.60 18.59 18.90
C PHE A 225 27.38 19.42 19.90
N GLN A 226 27.82 18.84 21.03
CA GLN A 226 28.61 19.54 22.03
C GLN A 226 29.99 19.92 21.49
N LYS A 227 30.62 19.09 20.67
CA LYS A 227 31.88 19.36 20.00
C LYS A 227 31.75 20.55 19.02
N GLN A 228 30.66 20.62 18.26
CA GLN A 228 30.39 21.73 17.34
C GLN A 228 30.17 23.06 18.08
N ILE A 229 29.37 23.04 19.15
CA ILE A 229 29.14 24.23 19.99
C ILE A 229 30.46 24.71 20.59
N ARG A 230 31.32 23.83 21.11
CA ARG A 230 32.63 24.20 21.63
C ARG A 230 33.54 24.80 20.55
N ARG A 231 33.54 24.25 19.33
CA ARG A 231 34.30 24.83 18.20
C ARG A 231 33.78 26.19 17.79
N TYR A 232 32.48 26.39 17.74
CA TYR A 232 31.86 27.65 17.40
C TYR A 232 32.20 28.73 18.46
N ILE A 233 32.13 28.39 19.74
CA ILE A 233 32.45 29.30 20.85
C ILE A 233 33.96 29.63 20.81
N ALA A 234 34.82 28.66 20.61
CA ALA A 234 36.26 28.92 20.49
C ALA A 234 36.60 29.86 19.32
N ALA A 235 35.93 29.68 18.18
CA ALA A 235 36.08 30.55 17.01
C ALA A 235 35.54 31.97 17.21
N THR A 236 34.54 32.13 18.11
CA THR A 236 33.93 33.44 18.39
C THR A 236 34.65 34.18 19.54
N ALA A 237 35.33 33.45 20.44
CA ALA A 237 36.07 34.00 21.56
C ALA A 237 37.45 34.55 21.16
N ASP A 238 38.00 34.17 20.01
CA ASP A 238 39.28 34.63 19.46
C ASP A 238 39.08 35.23 18.05
N PRO A 239 38.44 36.43 17.94
CA PRO A 239 38.19 37.08 16.66
C PRO A 239 39.46 37.63 15.99
N GLU A 240 40.57 37.77 16.72
CA GLU A 240 41.84 38.31 16.22
C GLU A 240 42.90 37.21 15.94
N GLY A 241 42.63 35.99 16.35
CA GLY A 241 43.51 34.86 16.08
C GLY A 241 43.59 34.51 14.61
N THR A 242 44.73 34.63 14.03
CA THR A 242 45.11 34.49 12.62
C THR A 242 44.82 33.10 11.99
N GLY A 243 44.04 32.25 12.69
CA GLY A 243 43.77 30.86 12.26
C GLY A 243 42.31 30.47 12.00
N ALA A 244 41.32 31.35 12.30
CA ALA A 244 39.96 30.89 12.50
C ALA A 244 38.91 31.23 11.42
N ARG A 245 39.33 31.57 10.21
CA ARG A 245 38.36 31.76 9.10
C ARG A 245 38.63 30.89 7.87
N PRO A 246 38.55 29.57 7.95
CA PRO A 246 38.66 28.79 6.75
C PRO A 246 37.41 28.89 5.83
N PHE A 247 36.27 29.38 6.37
CA PHE A 247 34.99 29.39 5.61
C PHE A 247 34.73 30.66 4.81
N LEU A 248 35.40 31.78 5.13
CA LEU A 248 35.25 33.06 4.40
C LEU A 248 36.35 33.31 3.36
N ARG A 249 37.40 32.47 3.33
CA ARG A 249 38.53 32.66 2.39
C ARG A 249 38.24 32.16 0.96
N GLY A 250 37.13 31.49 0.76
CA GLY A 250 36.72 31.01 -0.56
C GLY A 250 35.92 32.01 -1.40
N HIS A 251 35.41 33.06 -0.80
CA HIS A 251 34.52 34.01 -1.50
C HIS A 251 35.19 35.32 -1.95
N ASP A 252 36.34 35.66 -1.37
CA ASP A 252 36.98 36.94 -1.70
C ASP A 252 38.19 36.81 -2.69
N ALA A 253 38.57 35.62 -3.09
CA ALA A 253 39.66 35.41 -4.07
C ALA A 253 39.19 35.52 -5.54
N GLY A 254 37.94 35.85 -5.80
CA GLY A 254 37.40 35.95 -7.16
C GLY A 254 37.06 37.35 -7.66
N ARG A 255 37.48 38.41 -6.95
CA ARG A 255 37.04 39.78 -7.30
C ARG A 255 38.20 40.78 -7.48
N GLN A 256 39.25 40.36 -8.19
CA GLN A 256 40.23 41.28 -8.81
C GLN A 256 40.49 40.84 -10.23
N GLY A 257 39.70 41.30 -11.15
CA GLY A 257 39.77 41.11 -12.56
C GLY A 257 38.59 41.80 -13.22
N ALA A 258 38.48 43.11 -13.01
CA ALA A 258 37.56 43.92 -13.79
C ALA A 258 38.07 44.03 -15.22
N HIS A 259 37.56 43.13 -16.09
CA HIS A 259 37.55 43.38 -17.51
C HIS A 259 36.16 43.90 -17.88
N GLU A 260 36.15 45.19 -18.30
CA GLU A 260 34.97 45.80 -18.96
C GLU A 260 34.47 44.89 -20.09
N PRO A 261 33.20 44.54 -20.16
CA PRO A 261 32.62 43.97 -21.33
C PRO A 261 32.36 45.04 -22.37
N GLN A 262 33.12 45.01 -23.49
CA GLN A 262 32.74 45.68 -24.70
C GLN A 262 31.33 45.32 -25.12
N LEU A 263 30.53 46.36 -25.31
CA LEU A 263 29.22 46.31 -25.96
C LEU A 263 29.34 45.68 -27.36
N ALA A 264 28.96 44.42 -27.48
CA ALA A 264 28.78 43.79 -28.80
C ALA A 264 27.35 43.93 -29.23
N ASP A 265 27.22 44.69 -30.28
CA ASP A 265 26.15 44.96 -31.21
C ASP A 265 25.12 43.84 -31.36
N VAL A 266 23.89 44.06 -30.85
CA VAL A 266 22.75 43.14 -30.98
C VAL A 266 22.04 43.45 -32.28
N ARG A 267 22.32 42.67 -33.35
CA ARG A 267 21.53 42.68 -34.57
C ARG A 267 20.23 41.85 -34.39
N PRO A 268 19.09 42.36 -34.79
CA PRO A 268 17.82 41.63 -34.74
C PRO A 268 17.77 40.55 -35.82
N ARG A 269 17.36 39.32 -35.46
CA ARG A 269 17.03 38.25 -36.41
C ARG A 269 15.66 38.45 -37.04
N PRO A 270 15.50 38.19 -38.34
CA PRO A 270 14.26 38.34 -39.06
C PRO A 270 13.26 37.24 -38.70
N ARG A 271 11.98 37.65 -38.54
CA ARG A 271 10.81 36.79 -38.46
C ARG A 271 10.61 36.06 -39.81
N PHE A 272 10.63 34.73 -39.76
CA PHE A 272 10.08 33.91 -40.84
C PHE A 272 8.58 33.69 -40.57
N LEU A 273 7.78 34.39 -41.40
CA LEU A 273 6.41 34.02 -41.68
C LEU A 273 6.47 32.85 -42.69
N GLY A 274 5.95 31.72 -42.32
CA GLY A 274 5.73 30.56 -43.17
C GLY A 274 4.28 30.20 -43.17
N ALA A 275 3.59 30.55 -44.23
CA ALA A 275 2.21 30.25 -44.56
C ALA A 275 2.05 28.80 -45.02
N GLY A 276 0.92 28.19 -44.69
CA GLY A 276 0.08 27.44 -45.60
C GLY A 276 0.45 25.97 -45.89
N ARG A 277 -0.32 25.10 -45.45
CA ARG A 277 -1.41 24.29 -46.06
C ARG A 277 -1.88 23.22 -45.11
#